data_f8929ef5f3f4cfba43968c2d00f475f8
#
_entry.id   f8929ef5f3f4cfba43968c2d00f475f8
#
_cell.length_a   1.000
_cell.length_b   1.000
_cell.length_c   1.000
_cell.angle_alpha   90.00
_cell.angle_beta   90.00
_cell.angle_gamma   90.00
#
_symmetry.space_group_name_H-M   'P 1'
#
loop_
_entity.id
_entity.type
_entity.pdbx_description
1 polymer ?
#
loop_
_entity_poly.entity_id
_entity_poly.type
_entity_poly.pdbx_seq_one_letter_code
_entity_poly.pdbx_strand_id
1 'polypeptide(L)'
;SVRRRAAMVTSDAAKQQLIRDLYEKFFKVAFKATSEKMGIVYTPNEVVNYILHATDRLLQKEFGQRLSDEGVNILDPFTGTGTFIVNLLQDEELMPADKLSLKYRDEIWCNEILLLAYYIATINIEYAYHSRVPEKYVPFVGAVLTDTLQMYEEGDSLDLEMFTDNTERILEEMEASIHVIVGNPPYSIGQKDANDNNKNVDYKTLDSRIGDTYAKG
;
A
#
# COMPACT_ATOMS: atom_id res chain seq x y z
N SER A 1 23.75 9.97 -15.99
CA SER A 1 23.74 9.43 -14.64
C SER A 1 22.51 9.92 -13.87
N VAL A 2 22.05 9.16 -12.90
CA VAL A 2 20.90 9.45 -12.02
C VAL A 2 21.05 10.85 -11.38
N ARG A 3 22.23 11.19 -10.86
CA ARG A 3 22.52 12.52 -10.28
C ARG A 3 22.22 13.67 -11.24
N ARG A 4 22.52 13.51 -12.54
CA ARG A 4 22.29 14.57 -13.53
C ARG A 4 20.80 14.75 -13.86
N ARG A 5 20.00 13.68 -13.83
CA ARG A 5 18.53 13.76 -13.98
C ARG A 5 17.86 14.33 -12.74
N ALA A 6 18.28 13.89 -11.55
CA ALA A 6 17.76 14.41 -10.29
C ALA A 6 17.99 15.93 -10.12
N ALA A 7 19.13 16.45 -10.57
CA ALA A 7 19.45 17.88 -10.51
C ALA A 7 18.60 18.75 -11.47
N MET A 8 17.95 18.16 -12.46
CA MET A 8 17.10 18.85 -13.44
C MET A 8 15.62 18.84 -13.07
N VAL A 9 15.26 18.13 -11.99
CA VAL A 9 13.88 17.95 -11.55
C VAL A 9 13.56 18.97 -10.47
N THR A 10 12.74 19.96 -10.82
CA THR A 10 12.41 21.09 -9.93
C THR A 10 11.06 20.94 -9.23
N SER A 11 10.15 20.12 -9.76
CA SER A 11 8.84 19.88 -9.13
C SER A 11 8.83 18.59 -8.31
N ASP A 12 8.06 18.58 -7.26
CA ASP A 12 7.96 17.46 -6.34
C ASP A 12 7.29 16.24 -6.98
N ALA A 13 6.28 16.45 -7.81
CA ALA A 13 5.68 15.37 -8.62
C ALA A 13 6.70 14.71 -9.55
N ALA A 14 7.59 15.50 -10.16
CA ALA A 14 8.64 14.96 -11.02
C ALA A 14 9.75 14.24 -10.24
N LYS A 15 10.03 14.65 -8.98
CA LYS A 15 10.93 13.90 -8.09
C LYS A 15 10.34 12.54 -7.72
N GLN A 16 9.08 12.49 -7.36
CA GLN A 16 8.38 11.23 -7.06
C GLN A 16 8.33 10.32 -8.27
N GLN A 17 8.03 10.87 -9.46
CA GLN A 17 8.06 10.07 -10.68
C GLN A 17 9.46 9.52 -10.96
N LEU A 18 10.51 10.31 -10.73
CA LEU A 18 11.89 9.85 -10.91
C LEU A 18 12.25 8.71 -9.93
N ILE A 19 11.82 8.81 -8.67
CA ILE A 19 12.01 7.74 -7.67
C ILE A 19 11.29 6.47 -8.11
N ARG A 20 10.03 6.57 -8.53
CA ARG A 20 9.26 5.43 -9.08
C ARG A 20 9.95 4.82 -10.29
N ASP A 21 10.34 5.61 -11.28
CA ASP A 21 11.01 5.15 -12.50
C ASP A 21 12.34 4.43 -12.20
N LEU A 22 13.10 4.95 -11.23
CA LEU A 22 14.36 4.34 -10.81
C LEU A 22 14.11 3.00 -10.11
N TYR A 23 13.12 2.94 -9.23
CA TYR A 23 12.73 1.73 -8.55
C TYR A 23 12.23 0.67 -9.55
N GLU A 24 11.30 1.02 -10.44
CA GLU A 24 10.80 0.11 -11.47
C GLU A 24 11.92 -0.46 -12.35
N LYS A 25 12.80 0.42 -12.83
CA LYS A 25 13.93 -0.02 -13.65
C LYS A 25 14.91 -0.88 -12.89
N PHE A 26 15.21 -0.50 -11.64
CA PHE A 26 16.09 -1.28 -10.79
C PHE A 26 15.48 -2.65 -10.48
N PHE A 27 14.21 -2.68 -10.09
CA PHE A 27 13.53 -3.93 -9.75
C PHE A 27 13.38 -4.86 -10.94
N LYS A 28 12.96 -4.33 -12.11
CA LYS A 28 12.85 -5.10 -13.34
C LYS A 28 14.19 -5.67 -13.83
N VAL A 29 15.30 -4.99 -13.56
CA VAL A 29 16.63 -5.42 -14.00
C VAL A 29 17.32 -6.32 -12.97
N ALA A 30 17.31 -5.89 -11.70
CA ALA A 30 18.03 -6.59 -10.63
C ALA A 30 17.26 -7.81 -10.08
N PHE A 31 15.94 -7.77 -10.12
CA PHE A 31 15.06 -8.81 -9.57
C PHE A 31 13.97 -9.26 -10.55
N LYS A 32 14.33 -9.36 -11.83
CA LYS A 32 13.39 -9.71 -12.90
C LYS A 32 12.56 -10.96 -12.57
N ALA A 33 13.21 -12.03 -12.16
CA ALA A 33 12.54 -13.27 -11.77
C ALA A 33 11.59 -13.10 -10.58
N THR A 34 11.97 -12.29 -9.59
CA THR A 34 11.15 -12.01 -8.40
C THR A 34 9.96 -11.13 -8.76
N SER A 35 10.16 -10.10 -9.59
CA SER A 35 9.09 -9.20 -10.04
C SER A 35 8.03 -9.93 -10.88
N GLU A 36 8.47 -10.77 -11.81
CA GLU A 36 7.59 -11.62 -12.62
C GLU A 36 6.85 -12.65 -11.76
N LYS A 37 7.54 -13.24 -10.79
CA LYS A 37 6.98 -14.22 -9.86
C LYS A 37 5.92 -13.64 -8.95
N MET A 38 6.12 -12.42 -8.47
CA MET A 38 5.22 -11.75 -7.53
C MET A 38 4.10 -10.97 -8.23
N GLY A 39 4.05 -10.95 -9.57
CA GLY A 39 2.99 -10.26 -10.30
C GLY A 39 2.96 -8.74 -10.06
N ILE A 40 4.13 -8.12 -9.81
CA ILE A 40 4.23 -6.69 -9.53
C ILE A 40 3.87 -5.89 -10.77
N VAL A 41 2.73 -5.23 -10.73
CA VAL A 41 2.24 -4.35 -11.80
C VAL A 41 1.92 -2.98 -11.21
N TYR A 42 2.45 -1.94 -11.84
CA TYR A 42 2.20 -0.57 -11.42
C TYR A 42 0.88 -0.05 -12.00
N THR A 43 0.10 0.56 -11.14
CA THR A 43 -1.17 1.17 -11.54
C THR A 43 -0.90 2.61 -12.03
N PRO A 44 -1.34 2.99 -13.24
CA PRO A 44 -1.24 4.38 -13.70
C PRO A 44 -1.98 5.34 -12.77
N ASN A 45 -1.43 6.55 -12.58
CA ASN A 45 -2.02 7.55 -11.68
C ASN A 45 -3.46 7.91 -12.05
N GLU A 46 -3.79 7.96 -13.34
CA GLU A 46 -5.13 8.26 -13.83
C GLU A 46 -6.14 7.20 -13.38
N VAL A 47 -5.72 5.93 -13.36
CA VAL A 47 -6.54 4.80 -12.88
C VAL A 47 -6.70 4.88 -11.37
N VAL A 48 -5.62 5.17 -10.65
CA VAL A 48 -5.64 5.34 -9.18
C VAL A 48 -6.59 6.47 -8.80
N ASN A 49 -6.46 7.63 -9.43
CA ASN A 49 -7.33 8.79 -9.17
C ASN A 49 -8.79 8.47 -9.46
N TYR A 50 -9.07 7.79 -10.57
CA TYR A 50 -10.43 7.35 -10.89
C TYR A 50 -11.01 6.44 -9.80
N ILE A 51 -10.22 5.45 -9.34
CA ILE A 51 -10.65 4.52 -8.28
C ILE A 51 -10.92 5.27 -6.97
N LEU A 52 -10.03 6.17 -6.55
CA LEU A 52 -10.17 6.94 -5.32
C LEU A 52 -11.44 7.81 -5.34
N HIS A 53 -11.65 8.59 -6.43
CA HIS A 53 -12.85 9.40 -6.57
C HIS A 53 -14.13 8.57 -6.70
N ALA A 54 -14.09 7.43 -7.38
CA ALA A 54 -15.22 6.51 -7.47
C ALA A 54 -15.57 5.93 -6.09
N THR A 55 -14.56 5.55 -5.31
CA THR A 55 -14.71 5.05 -3.94
C THR A 55 -15.34 6.12 -3.03
N ASP A 56 -14.84 7.35 -3.07
CA ASP A 56 -15.38 8.45 -2.27
C ASP A 56 -16.86 8.73 -2.60
N ARG A 57 -17.21 8.76 -3.89
CA ARG A 57 -18.61 8.94 -4.33
C ARG A 57 -19.50 7.80 -3.91
N LEU A 58 -19.01 6.56 -3.98
CA LEU A 58 -19.76 5.38 -3.54
C LEU A 58 -19.98 5.41 -2.04
N LEU A 59 -18.92 5.71 -1.27
CA LEU A 59 -18.99 5.85 0.18
C LEU A 59 -20.00 6.92 0.59
N GLN A 60 -19.99 8.06 -0.08
CA GLN A 60 -20.95 9.14 0.17
C GLN A 60 -22.38 8.72 -0.16
N LYS A 61 -22.58 8.03 -1.29
CA LYS A 61 -23.91 7.64 -1.75
C LYS A 61 -24.54 6.56 -0.85
N GLU A 62 -23.77 5.56 -0.45
CA GLU A 62 -24.30 4.38 0.25
C GLU A 62 -24.27 4.53 1.78
N PHE A 63 -23.30 5.29 2.31
CA PHE A 63 -23.07 5.42 3.76
C PHE A 63 -23.14 6.87 4.28
N GLY A 64 -23.23 7.87 3.40
CA GLY A 64 -23.26 9.27 3.79
C GLY A 64 -21.91 9.79 4.32
N GLN A 65 -20.82 9.09 4.06
CA GLN A 65 -19.47 9.38 4.53
C GLN A 65 -18.53 9.67 3.36
N ARG A 66 -17.42 10.32 3.64
CA ARG A 66 -16.33 10.57 2.69
C ARG A 66 -15.04 9.90 3.16
N LEU A 67 -14.09 9.70 2.25
CA LEU A 67 -12.75 9.18 2.58
C LEU A 67 -12.04 10.04 3.64
N SER A 68 -12.32 11.35 3.67
CA SER A 68 -11.74 12.30 4.63
C SER A 68 -12.45 12.35 5.98
N ASP A 69 -13.61 11.71 6.15
CA ASP A 69 -14.34 11.79 7.40
C ASP A 69 -13.62 11.03 8.52
N GLU A 70 -13.68 11.59 9.72
CA GLU A 70 -13.15 10.98 10.93
C GLU A 70 -13.81 9.62 11.19
N GLY A 71 -13.03 8.62 11.56
CA GLY A 71 -13.48 7.25 11.77
C GLY A 71 -13.55 6.40 10.50
N VAL A 72 -13.34 6.96 9.30
CA VAL A 72 -13.25 6.19 8.06
C VAL A 72 -11.82 5.69 7.85
N ASN A 73 -11.50 4.52 8.37
CA ASN A 73 -10.19 3.90 8.20
C ASN A 73 -10.02 3.32 6.79
N ILE A 74 -8.87 3.59 6.18
CA ILE A 74 -8.53 3.23 4.80
C ILE A 74 -7.32 2.30 4.82
N LEU A 75 -7.40 1.17 4.11
CA LEU A 75 -6.32 0.20 3.96
C LEU A 75 -5.98 0.01 2.47
N ASP A 76 -4.70 0.14 2.14
CA ASP A 76 -4.12 -0.41 0.91
C ASP A 76 -3.34 -1.69 1.24
N PRO A 77 -3.91 -2.88 1.02
CA PRO A 77 -3.31 -4.14 1.43
C PRO A 77 -2.15 -4.60 0.53
N PHE A 78 -1.88 -3.90 -0.58
CA PHE A 78 -0.85 -4.23 -1.58
C PHE A 78 -0.15 -2.98 -2.09
N THR A 79 0.43 -2.24 -1.18
CA THR A 79 0.86 -0.84 -1.32
C THR A 79 1.88 -0.59 -2.43
N GLY A 80 2.77 -1.54 -2.68
CA GLY A 80 3.86 -1.35 -3.63
C GLY A 80 4.74 -0.16 -3.25
N THR A 81 4.76 0.88 -4.09
CA THR A 81 5.51 2.13 -3.82
C THR A 81 4.64 3.24 -3.21
N GLY A 82 3.45 2.92 -2.72
CA GLY A 82 2.56 3.87 -2.05
C GLY A 82 1.65 4.68 -2.97
N THR A 83 1.45 4.26 -4.22
CA THR A 83 0.78 5.10 -5.23
C THR A 83 -0.64 5.50 -4.84
N PHE A 84 -1.45 4.59 -4.29
CA PHE A 84 -2.82 4.92 -3.85
C PHE A 84 -2.81 5.93 -2.72
N ILE A 85 -2.03 5.70 -1.68
CA ILE A 85 -1.97 6.58 -0.51
C ILE A 85 -1.37 7.94 -0.87
N VAL A 86 -0.32 7.98 -1.69
CA VAL A 86 0.29 9.22 -2.16
C VAL A 86 -0.71 10.08 -2.93
N ASN A 87 -1.46 9.48 -3.89
CA ASN A 87 -2.45 10.23 -4.65
C ASN A 87 -3.61 10.69 -3.75
N LEU A 88 -4.07 9.86 -2.81
CA LEU A 88 -5.08 10.24 -1.83
C LEU A 88 -4.64 11.45 -0.99
N LEU A 89 -3.41 11.42 -0.45
CA LEU A 89 -2.90 12.51 0.39
C LEU A 89 -2.62 13.80 -0.41
N GLN A 90 -2.39 13.72 -1.72
CA GLN A 90 -2.12 14.87 -2.58
C GLN A 90 -3.38 15.50 -3.19
N ASP A 91 -4.49 14.78 -3.20
CA ASP A 91 -5.76 15.26 -3.74
C ASP A 91 -6.50 16.10 -2.70
N GLU A 92 -6.64 17.40 -2.96
CA GLU A 92 -7.28 18.35 -2.03
C GLU A 92 -8.79 18.19 -1.93
N GLU A 93 -9.43 17.62 -2.96
CA GLU A 93 -10.87 17.34 -2.94
C GLU A 93 -11.18 16.11 -2.08
N LEU A 94 -10.35 15.07 -2.18
CA LEU A 94 -10.50 13.84 -1.40
C LEU A 94 -9.99 14.00 0.03
N MET A 95 -8.94 14.80 0.22
CA MET A 95 -8.27 14.97 1.50
C MET A 95 -8.02 16.46 1.79
N PRO A 96 -9.03 17.18 2.32
CA PRO A 96 -8.88 18.57 2.75
C PRO A 96 -7.78 18.75 3.82
N ALA A 97 -7.16 19.92 3.83
CA ALA A 97 -6.00 20.20 4.67
C ALA A 97 -6.28 20.02 6.19
N ASP A 98 -7.48 20.33 6.64
CA ASP A 98 -7.90 20.18 8.05
C ASP A 98 -8.09 18.74 8.47
N LYS A 99 -8.25 17.80 7.53
CA LYS A 99 -8.40 16.35 7.78
C LYS A 99 -7.09 15.58 7.67
N LEU A 100 -6.12 16.16 6.95
CA LEU A 100 -4.91 15.47 6.52
C LEU A 100 -4.10 14.89 7.69
N SER A 101 -3.94 15.65 8.78
CA SER A 101 -3.11 15.22 9.92
C SER A 101 -3.72 14.04 10.68
N LEU A 102 -5.03 14.03 10.89
CA LEU A 102 -5.73 12.92 11.53
C LEU A 102 -5.61 11.65 10.67
N LYS A 103 -5.96 11.76 9.38
CA LYS A 103 -5.89 10.64 8.43
C LYS A 103 -4.51 10.01 8.36
N TYR A 104 -3.47 10.85 8.20
CA TYR A 104 -2.09 10.41 8.11
C TYR A 104 -1.60 9.67 9.35
N ARG A 105 -2.01 10.09 10.54
CA ARG A 105 -1.51 9.54 11.80
C ARG A 105 -2.25 8.29 12.23
N ASP A 106 -3.58 8.25 12.02
CA ASP A 106 -4.44 7.35 12.78
C ASP A 106 -5.37 6.50 11.90
N GLU A 107 -5.62 6.89 10.64
CA GLU A 107 -6.72 6.29 9.86
C GLU A 107 -6.33 5.81 8.46
N ILE A 108 -5.03 5.81 8.12
CA ILE A 108 -4.51 5.26 6.87
C ILE A 108 -3.53 4.14 7.17
N TRP A 109 -3.80 2.96 6.61
CA TRP A 109 -3.02 1.74 6.75
C TRP A 109 -2.55 1.25 5.39
N CYS A 110 -1.37 0.66 5.34
CA CYS A 110 -0.86 0.10 4.11
C CYS A 110 0.14 -1.04 4.34
N ASN A 111 -0.02 -2.14 3.60
CA ASN A 111 0.77 -3.34 3.73
C ASN A 111 1.63 -3.58 2.52
N GLU A 112 2.87 -4.01 2.75
CA GLU A 112 3.81 -4.39 1.70
C GLU A 112 4.69 -5.54 2.18
N ILE A 113 4.83 -6.57 1.34
CA ILE A 113 5.62 -7.76 1.65
C ILE A 113 7.12 -7.56 1.36
N LEU A 114 7.45 -6.67 0.43
CA LEU A 114 8.82 -6.42 0.00
C LEU A 114 9.45 -5.28 0.78
N LEU A 115 10.45 -5.57 1.60
CA LEU A 115 11.14 -4.59 2.44
C LEU A 115 11.56 -3.32 1.67
N LEU A 116 12.07 -3.45 0.46
CA LEU A 116 12.49 -2.30 -0.33
C LEU A 116 11.32 -1.45 -0.80
N ALA A 117 10.21 -2.09 -1.23
CA ALA A 117 8.99 -1.39 -1.62
C ALA A 117 8.36 -0.68 -0.42
N TYR A 118 8.31 -1.35 0.74
CA TYR A 118 7.89 -0.78 2.02
C TYR A 118 8.63 0.52 2.36
N TYR A 119 9.96 0.53 2.30
CA TYR A 119 10.73 1.76 2.56
C TYR A 119 10.44 2.86 1.55
N ILE A 120 10.28 2.51 0.27
CA ILE A 120 9.97 3.50 -0.76
C ILE A 120 8.56 4.05 -0.57
N ALA A 121 7.58 3.20 -0.26
CA ALA A 121 6.22 3.62 0.06
C ALA A 121 6.21 4.60 1.24
N THR A 122 6.87 4.23 2.34
CA THR A 122 6.95 5.09 3.53
C THR A 122 7.53 6.47 3.18
N ILE A 123 8.67 6.52 2.48
CA ILE A 123 9.29 7.79 2.07
C ILE A 123 8.37 8.60 1.16
N ASN A 124 7.69 7.97 0.19
CA ASN A 124 6.78 8.66 -0.73
C ASN A 124 5.55 9.22 0.00
N ILE A 125 4.98 8.46 0.93
CA ILE A 125 3.82 8.85 1.74
C ILE A 125 4.19 10.01 2.67
N GLU A 126 5.31 9.92 3.39
CA GLU A 126 5.83 10.99 4.23
C GLU A 126 6.08 12.27 3.44
N TYR A 127 6.69 12.14 2.27
CA TYR A 127 6.93 13.27 1.40
C TYR A 127 5.63 13.91 0.90
N ALA A 128 4.63 13.11 0.52
CA ALA A 128 3.32 13.61 0.08
C ALA A 128 2.63 14.38 1.21
N TYR A 129 2.64 13.86 2.43
CA TYR A 129 2.09 14.53 3.60
C TYR A 129 2.82 15.84 3.91
N HIS A 130 4.15 15.80 4.08
CA HIS A 130 4.94 16.97 4.48
C HIS A 130 5.02 18.05 3.40
N SER A 131 4.75 17.74 2.14
CA SER A 131 4.62 18.75 1.10
C SER A 131 3.38 19.65 1.27
N ARG A 132 2.35 19.15 1.98
CA ARG A 132 1.10 19.87 2.26
C ARG A 132 1.03 20.40 3.71
N VAL A 133 1.75 19.74 4.65
CA VAL A 133 1.79 20.10 6.06
C VAL A 133 3.24 20.40 6.42
N PRO A 134 3.73 21.66 6.25
CA PRO A 134 5.12 22.05 6.47
C PRO A 134 5.42 22.25 7.96
N GLU A 135 5.00 21.34 8.81
CA GLU A 135 5.24 21.33 10.24
C GLU A 135 6.46 20.48 10.59
N LYS A 136 6.71 20.29 11.91
CA LYS A 136 7.74 19.38 12.37
C LYS A 136 7.50 17.98 11.78
N TYR A 137 8.57 17.34 11.33
CA TYR A 137 8.53 15.99 10.79
C TYR A 137 7.82 15.02 11.74
N VAL A 138 6.88 14.27 11.19
CA VAL A 138 6.15 13.18 11.84
C VAL A 138 6.28 11.95 10.94
N PRO A 139 6.81 10.82 11.43
CA PRO A 139 6.90 9.61 10.64
C PRO A 139 5.52 9.04 10.32
N PHE A 140 5.41 8.34 9.20
CA PHE A 140 4.21 7.58 8.86
C PHE A 140 4.23 6.24 9.59
N VAL A 141 3.28 6.02 10.50
CA VAL A 141 3.20 4.81 11.32
C VAL A 141 2.25 3.74 10.76
N GLY A 142 1.36 4.11 9.84
CA GLY A 142 0.39 3.18 9.24
C GLY A 142 0.96 2.22 8.19
N ALA A 143 2.27 2.25 7.93
CA ALA A 143 2.90 1.28 7.04
C ALA A 143 3.33 0.02 7.80
N VAL A 144 2.95 -1.15 7.28
CA VAL A 144 3.25 -2.46 7.86
C VAL A 144 4.00 -3.33 6.85
N LEU A 145 5.10 -3.92 7.28
CA LEU A 145 5.85 -4.90 6.49
C LEU A 145 5.27 -6.29 6.78
N THR A 146 4.39 -6.76 5.90
CA THR A 146 3.69 -8.03 6.09
C THR A 146 3.18 -8.62 4.78
N ASP A 147 2.91 -9.92 4.77
CA ASP A 147 2.04 -10.55 3.78
C ASP A 147 0.59 -10.49 4.29
N THR A 148 -0.20 -9.60 3.69
CA THR A 148 -1.61 -9.40 4.07
C THR A 148 -2.41 -10.70 4.06
N LEU A 149 -2.12 -11.61 3.13
CA LEU A 149 -2.85 -12.86 2.99
C LEU A 149 -2.48 -13.88 4.08
N GLN A 150 -1.32 -13.70 4.73
CA GLN A 150 -0.83 -14.56 5.82
C GLN A 150 -1.07 -14.01 7.23
N MET A 151 -1.50 -12.76 7.37
CA MET A 151 -1.67 -12.13 8.69
C MET A 151 -2.53 -12.92 9.68
N TYR A 152 -3.39 -13.81 9.17
CA TYR A 152 -4.30 -14.64 9.97
C TYR A 152 -3.94 -16.14 9.97
N GLU A 153 -2.81 -16.54 9.36
CA GLU A 153 -2.35 -17.93 9.38
C GLU A 153 -1.66 -18.25 10.72
N GLU A 154 -2.03 -19.36 11.35
CA GLU A 154 -1.38 -19.81 12.58
C GLU A 154 0.04 -20.33 12.27
N GLY A 155 1.03 -19.80 12.94
CA GLY A 155 2.41 -20.31 12.95
C GLY A 155 3.39 -19.61 12.03
N ASP A 156 2.98 -18.63 11.24
CA ASP A 156 3.88 -17.75 10.50
C ASP A 156 4.18 -16.49 11.34
N SER A 157 4.86 -16.69 12.45
CA SER A 157 5.53 -15.58 13.09
C SER A 157 6.66 -15.14 12.14
N LEU A 158 6.45 -14.09 11.33
CA LEU A 158 7.54 -13.20 10.98
C LEU A 158 8.37 -13.08 12.26
N ASP A 159 9.68 -13.27 12.21
CA ASP A 159 10.56 -13.18 13.38
C ASP A 159 10.25 -11.92 14.19
N LEU A 160 9.25 -12.02 15.06
CA LEU A 160 8.65 -10.93 15.85
C LEU A 160 9.71 -10.26 16.73
N GLU A 161 10.77 -11.01 17.05
CA GLU A 161 11.90 -10.51 17.84
C GLU A 161 12.77 -9.48 17.10
N MET A 162 12.77 -9.48 15.75
CA MET A 162 13.67 -8.65 14.96
C MET A 162 13.06 -7.28 14.58
N PHE A 163 11.73 -7.15 14.63
CA PHE A 163 11.00 -5.94 14.23
C PHE A 163 9.83 -5.65 15.19
N THR A 164 10.12 -5.39 16.47
CA THR A 164 9.11 -5.11 17.51
C THR A 164 8.12 -4.02 17.12
N ASP A 165 8.62 -2.89 16.58
CA ASP A 165 7.77 -1.78 16.15
C ASP A 165 6.79 -2.19 15.01
N ASN A 166 7.22 -3.06 14.11
CA ASN A 166 6.36 -3.56 13.02
C ASN A 166 5.26 -4.49 13.56
N THR A 167 5.58 -5.28 14.58
CA THR A 167 4.62 -6.17 15.23
C THR A 167 3.52 -5.38 15.94
N GLU A 168 3.88 -4.30 16.65
CA GLU A 168 2.91 -3.42 17.30
C GLU A 168 1.97 -2.81 16.25
N ARG A 169 2.49 -2.35 15.12
CA ARG A 169 1.69 -1.81 14.00
C ARG A 169 0.76 -2.85 13.36
N ILE A 170 1.20 -4.12 13.23
CA ILE A 170 0.34 -5.21 12.77
C ILE A 170 -0.85 -5.38 13.70
N LEU A 171 -0.63 -5.39 15.01
CA LEU A 171 -1.68 -5.54 15.99
C LEU A 171 -2.65 -4.34 15.97
N GLU A 172 -2.13 -3.12 15.87
CA GLU A 172 -2.95 -1.91 15.73
C GLU A 172 -3.82 -1.94 14.46
N GLU A 173 -3.26 -2.37 13.31
CA GLU A 173 -4.04 -2.53 12.08
C GLU A 173 -5.13 -3.59 12.22
N MET A 174 -4.82 -4.73 12.84
CA MET A 174 -5.79 -5.81 13.04
C MET A 174 -6.93 -5.40 13.98
N GLU A 175 -6.70 -4.49 14.91
CA GLU A 175 -7.71 -3.92 15.81
C GLU A 175 -8.47 -2.76 15.15
N ALA A 176 -7.92 -2.14 14.12
CA ALA A 176 -8.54 -1.03 13.44
C ALA A 176 -9.84 -1.45 12.73
N SER A 177 -10.88 -0.64 12.86
CA SER A 177 -12.14 -0.84 12.14
C SER A 177 -11.97 -0.35 10.69
N ILE A 178 -11.52 -1.20 9.78
CA ILE A 178 -11.30 -0.83 8.37
C ILE A 178 -12.65 -0.65 7.67
N HIS A 179 -12.86 0.53 7.07
CA HIS A 179 -14.07 0.90 6.34
C HIS A 179 -13.89 0.83 4.83
N VAL A 180 -12.69 1.13 4.36
CA VAL A 180 -12.37 1.18 2.93
C VAL A 180 -11.11 0.37 2.67
N ILE A 181 -11.19 -0.56 1.72
CA ILE A 181 -10.04 -1.27 1.19
C ILE A 181 -9.89 -0.85 -0.28
N VAL A 182 -8.73 -0.31 -0.62
CA VAL A 182 -8.41 0.14 -1.97
C VAL A 182 -6.98 -0.23 -2.31
N GLY A 183 -6.75 -0.84 -3.46
CA GLY A 183 -5.42 -1.28 -3.87
C GLY A 183 -5.44 -2.04 -5.17
N ASN A 184 -4.27 -2.44 -5.63
CA ASN A 184 -4.07 -3.28 -6.81
C ASN A 184 -3.41 -4.61 -6.38
N PRO A 185 -4.19 -5.69 -6.19
CA PRO A 185 -3.64 -6.96 -5.73
C PRO A 185 -2.68 -7.57 -6.76
N PRO A 186 -1.68 -8.36 -6.32
CA PRO A 186 -0.76 -9.04 -7.22
C PRO A 186 -1.50 -10.04 -8.11
N TYR A 187 -1.12 -10.11 -9.39
CA TYR A 187 -1.68 -11.12 -10.30
C TYR A 187 -0.74 -12.30 -10.41
N SER A 188 -1.18 -13.50 -10.05
CA SER A 188 -0.52 -14.73 -10.46
C SER A 188 -1.32 -15.36 -11.59
N ILE A 189 -0.85 -15.23 -12.83
CA ILE A 189 -1.47 -15.91 -13.96
C ILE A 189 -0.85 -17.30 -14.08
N GLY A 190 -1.63 -18.34 -13.67
CA GLY A 190 -1.48 -19.71 -14.11
C GLY A 190 -0.07 -20.27 -14.07
N GLN A 191 0.57 -20.29 -12.92
CA GLN A 191 1.81 -21.04 -12.74
C GLN A 191 1.51 -22.53 -12.81
N LYS A 192 1.75 -23.12 -14.00
CA LYS A 192 1.44 -24.53 -14.28
C LYS A 192 2.55 -25.51 -13.94
N ASP A 193 3.76 -25.02 -13.64
CA ASP A 193 4.93 -25.90 -13.45
C ASP A 193 5.58 -25.71 -12.06
N ALA A 194 5.58 -26.81 -11.31
CA ALA A 194 6.27 -26.93 -10.02
C ALA A 194 7.81 -26.94 -10.14
N ASN A 195 8.36 -26.82 -11.36
CA ASN A 195 9.79 -27.06 -11.64
C ASN A 195 10.71 -25.90 -11.28
N ASP A 196 10.21 -24.70 -10.96
CA ASP A 196 11.04 -23.51 -10.75
C ASP A 196 10.98 -22.92 -9.33
N ASN A 197 10.76 -23.73 -8.29
CA ASN A 197 10.52 -23.22 -6.91
C ASN A 197 9.37 -22.18 -6.82
N ASN A 198 8.46 -22.23 -7.74
CA ASN A 198 7.39 -21.24 -7.95
C ASN A 198 6.04 -21.78 -7.45
N LYS A 199 6.06 -22.53 -6.32
CA LYS A 199 4.82 -22.94 -5.67
C LYS A 199 4.13 -21.67 -5.12
N ASN A 200 2.86 -21.50 -5.48
CA ASN A 200 2.01 -20.55 -4.78
C ASN A 200 2.03 -20.90 -3.30
N VAL A 201 2.09 -19.91 -2.44
CA VAL A 201 1.93 -20.11 -1.00
C VAL A 201 0.52 -20.64 -0.75
N ASP A 202 0.38 -21.69 0.04
CA ASP A 202 -0.91 -22.22 0.47
C ASP A 202 -1.39 -21.41 1.67
N TYR A 203 -2.45 -20.66 1.50
CA TYR A 203 -3.12 -19.88 2.56
C TYR A 203 -4.28 -20.69 3.15
N LYS A 204 -3.96 -21.76 3.89
CA LYS A 204 -4.94 -22.76 4.33
C LYS A 204 -6.08 -22.18 5.16
N THR A 205 -5.78 -21.26 6.08
CA THR A 205 -6.80 -20.61 6.91
C THR A 205 -7.67 -19.70 6.08
N LEU A 206 -7.07 -18.89 5.20
CA LEU A 206 -7.78 -18.01 4.28
C LEU A 206 -8.67 -18.80 3.32
N ASP A 207 -8.13 -19.86 2.69
CA ASP A 207 -8.86 -20.72 1.76
C ASP A 207 -10.05 -21.40 2.45
N SER A 208 -9.86 -21.89 3.69
CA SER A 208 -10.95 -22.47 4.49
C SER A 208 -12.02 -21.43 4.79
N ARG A 209 -11.65 -20.23 5.21
CA ARG A 209 -12.61 -19.14 5.52
C ARG A 209 -13.38 -18.71 4.29
N ILE A 210 -12.73 -18.55 3.13
CA ILE A 210 -13.41 -18.25 1.85
C ILE A 210 -14.34 -19.37 1.48
N GLY A 211 -13.89 -20.63 1.56
CA GLY A 211 -14.72 -21.81 1.28
C GLY A 211 -15.91 -21.93 2.22
N ASP A 212 -15.75 -21.55 3.49
CA ASP A 212 -16.82 -21.65 4.49
C ASP A 212 -17.81 -20.46 4.47
N THR A 213 -17.48 -19.37 3.84
CA THR A 213 -18.30 -18.15 3.80
C THR A 213 -18.77 -17.78 2.39
N TYR A 214 -17.88 -17.28 1.57
CA TYR A 214 -18.20 -16.68 0.27
C TYR A 214 -18.41 -17.70 -0.85
N ALA A 215 -17.79 -18.88 -0.77
CA ALA A 215 -17.89 -19.92 -1.80
C ALA A 215 -19.01 -20.95 -1.55
N LYS A 216 -19.77 -20.81 -0.47
CA LYS A 216 -21.01 -21.59 -0.23
C LYS A 216 -22.18 -20.96 -0.99
N GLY A 217 -22.13 -20.99 -2.33
CA GLY A 217 -23.21 -20.58 -3.20
C GLY A 217 -23.88 -21.79 -3.84
#